data_6114f1b98a6bf7bdc20b8eb2cc6886c7
#
_entry.id   6114f1b98a6bf7bdc20b8eb2cc6886c7
#
_cell.length_a   1.000
_cell.length_b   1.000
_cell.length_c   1.000
_cell.angle_alpha   90.00
_cell.angle_beta   90.00
_cell.angle_gamma   90.00
#
_symmetry.space_group_name_H-M   'P 1'
#
loop_
_entity.id
_entity.type
_entity.pdbx_description
1 polymer ?
#
loop_
_entity_poly.entity_id
_entity_poly.type
_entity_poly.pdbx_seq_one_letter_code
_entity_poly.pdbx_strand_id
1 'polypeptide(L)'
;MPPAEASRGADEPDRGAYAQPTPRLLYVHDDLSDEVAERLGPASPAAALTRSLFALLKRDPERVVVLTLAEQVERVIAQGRHAPFDLALGIGRAGERVAQALHAKTGWFPRVHRLGLTREEDGRGDYHLVSTVPATLAAQLAGRLKGFPASESLAVVDDTVFSGLTLRSVLETLPPVVLPRTHVFCLRGVSDSIAAVARLCPVTVGVAGVGRMLEDVSFINASGLVLRVGIRRRARPPLAFFERPQWIRAWFPGRDREVIAACRRLNALLDSGG
;
A
#
# COMPACT_ATOMS: atom_id res chain seq x y z
N MET A 1 -25.92 -38.27 32.78
CA MET A 1 -25.65 -37.91 31.39
C MET A 1 -25.83 -36.42 31.26
N PRO A 2 -24.77 -35.63 31.03
CA PRO A 2 -24.94 -34.21 30.65
C PRO A 2 -25.27 -34.09 29.15
N PRO A 3 -26.03 -33.07 28.75
CA PRO A 3 -26.38 -32.87 27.34
C PRO A 3 -25.19 -32.38 26.54
N ALA A 4 -25.07 -32.90 25.32
CA ALA A 4 -24.06 -32.51 24.35
C ALA A 4 -24.20 -31.03 23.97
N GLU A 5 -23.17 -30.24 24.20
CA GLU A 5 -23.03 -28.91 23.62
C GLU A 5 -22.91 -29.02 22.09
N ALA A 6 -23.95 -28.60 21.42
CA ALA A 6 -23.94 -28.46 19.98
C ALA A 6 -22.99 -27.33 19.57
N SER A 7 -21.93 -27.71 18.88
CA SER A 7 -21.00 -26.83 18.18
C SER A 7 -21.79 -26.00 17.14
N ARG A 8 -22.12 -24.77 17.50
CA ARG A 8 -22.58 -23.74 16.55
C ARG A 8 -21.38 -22.93 16.10
N GLY A 9 -20.62 -23.50 15.22
CA GLY A 9 -19.65 -22.80 14.38
C GLY A 9 -20.21 -22.61 12.97
N ALA A 10 -21.40 -22.02 12.85
CA ALA A 10 -21.88 -21.57 11.57
C ALA A 10 -21.15 -20.28 11.21
N ASP A 11 -20.40 -20.32 10.11
CA ASP A 11 -19.90 -19.17 9.37
C ASP A 11 -21.06 -18.17 9.15
N GLU A 12 -21.21 -17.20 10.04
CA GLU A 12 -22.03 -16.05 9.77
C GLU A 12 -21.41 -15.31 8.58
N PRO A 13 -22.10 -15.20 7.44
CA PRO A 13 -21.55 -14.46 6.32
C PRO A 13 -21.27 -13.04 6.81
N ASP A 14 -20.06 -12.56 6.53
CA ASP A 14 -19.57 -11.22 6.86
C ASP A 14 -20.51 -10.17 6.23
N ARG A 15 -21.61 -9.84 6.96
CA ARG A 15 -22.67 -8.92 6.52
C ARG A 15 -22.19 -7.46 6.42
N GLY A 16 -20.92 -7.20 6.75
CA GLY A 16 -20.26 -5.90 6.62
C GLY A 16 -19.49 -5.69 5.32
N ALA A 17 -19.63 -6.59 4.35
CA ALA A 17 -18.96 -6.43 3.07
C ALA A 17 -19.65 -5.35 2.23
N TYR A 18 -19.25 -4.10 2.40
CA TYR A 18 -19.68 -3.01 1.52
C TYR A 18 -19.33 -3.37 0.08
N ALA A 19 -20.33 -3.36 -0.80
CA ALA A 19 -20.10 -3.47 -2.22
C ALA A 19 -19.16 -2.32 -2.63
N GLN A 20 -17.97 -2.68 -3.11
CA GLN A 20 -17.04 -1.68 -3.64
C GLN A 20 -17.67 -1.07 -4.89
N PRO A 21 -17.73 0.26 -5.03
CA PRO A 21 -18.08 0.85 -6.32
C PRO A 21 -17.07 0.41 -7.37
N THR A 22 -17.51 0.31 -8.62
CA THR A 22 -16.66 -0.08 -9.75
C THR A 22 -15.86 1.15 -10.20
N PRO A 23 -14.55 1.24 -9.92
CA PRO A 23 -13.76 2.40 -10.35
C PRO A 23 -13.65 2.43 -11.86
N ARG A 24 -13.64 3.64 -12.45
CA ARG A 24 -13.42 3.84 -13.88
C ARG A 24 -12.00 3.48 -14.28
N LEU A 25 -11.03 3.80 -13.41
CA LEU A 25 -9.61 3.52 -13.61
C LEU A 25 -9.01 2.84 -12.38
N LEU A 26 -8.39 1.69 -12.58
CA LEU A 26 -7.70 0.91 -11.55
C LEU A 26 -6.20 0.89 -11.83
N TYR A 27 -5.40 1.43 -10.91
CA TYR A 27 -3.96 1.27 -10.93
C TYR A 27 -3.56 0.06 -10.08
N VAL A 28 -2.82 -0.86 -10.67
CA VAL A 28 -2.26 -2.04 -10.00
C VAL A 28 -0.75 -1.86 -9.89
N HIS A 29 -0.24 -1.76 -8.69
CA HIS A 29 1.19 -1.76 -8.44
C HIS A 29 1.73 -3.19 -8.45
N ASP A 30 2.70 -3.45 -9.33
CA ASP A 30 3.43 -4.71 -9.36
C ASP A 30 4.52 -4.70 -8.28
N ASP A 31 4.15 -5.08 -7.08
CA ASP A 31 5.05 -5.36 -5.96
C ASP A 31 5.24 -6.88 -5.75
N LEU A 32 4.64 -7.70 -6.60
CA LEU A 32 4.61 -9.15 -6.49
C LEU A 32 5.65 -9.85 -7.39
N SER A 33 5.91 -9.32 -8.58
CA SER A 33 6.80 -9.99 -9.55
C SER A 33 8.22 -10.13 -9.02
N ASP A 34 8.79 -9.06 -8.47
CA ASP A 34 10.14 -9.08 -7.90
C ASP A 34 10.20 -9.97 -6.66
N GLU A 35 9.22 -9.85 -5.75
CA GLU A 35 9.17 -10.68 -4.53
C GLU A 35 9.11 -12.18 -4.85
N VAL A 36 8.30 -12.58 -5.84
CA VAL A 36 8.19 -13.98 -6.26
C VAL A 36 9.48 -14.45 -6.94
N ALA A 37 10.09 -13.62 -7.77
CA ALA A 37 11.36 -13.96 -8.45
C ALA A 37 12.52 -14.10 -7.45
N GLU A 38 12.62 -13.23 -6.46
CA GLU A 38 13.64 -13.27 -5.42
C GLU A 38 13.51 -14.50 -4.50
N ARG A 39 12.27 -14.82 -4.08
CA ARG A 39 12.02 -15.91 -3.13
C ARG A 39 12.04 -17.29 -3.75
N LEU A 40 11.51 -17.45 -4.96
CA LEU A 40 11.23 -18.76 -5.58
C LEU A 40 11.96 -18.97 -6.91
N GLY A 41 12.63 -17.93 -7.40
CA GLY A 41 13.35 -17.92 -8.66
C GLY A 41 12.47 -17.49 -9.86
N PRO A 42 13.08 -16.85 -10.87
CA PRO A 42 12.35 -16.27 -12.01
C PRO A 42 11.76 -17.33 -12.97
N ALA A 43 12.25 -18.57 -12.92
CA ALA A 43 11.75 -19.71 -13.70
C ALA A 43 10.76 -20.60 -12.94
N SER A 44 10.40 -20.24 -11.70
CA SER A 44 9.49 -21.04 -10.87
C SER A 44 8.06 -21.06 -11.42
N PRO A 45 7.26 -22.10 -11.07
CA PRO A 45 5.84 -22.14 -11.39
C PRO A 45 5.08 -20.91 -10.85
N ALA A 46 5.46 -20.40 -9.68
CA ALA A 46 4.88 -19.20 -9.11
C ALA A 46 5.17 -17.96 -9.97
N ALA A 47 6.40 -17.79 -10.46
CA ALA A 47 6.75 -16.71 -11.38
C ALA A 47 5.98 -16.81 -12.71
N ALA A 48 5.77 -18.01 -13.22
CA ALA A 48 4.94 -18.22 -14.41
C ALA A 48 3.48 -17.85 -14.17
N LEU A 49 2.89 -18.22 -13.03
CA LEU A 49 1.53 -17.84 -12.66
C LEU A 49 1.41 -16.33 -12.40
N THR A 50 2.43 -15.69 -11.82
CA THR A 50 2.47 -14.24 -11.63
C THR A 50 2.41 -13.51 -12.97
N ARG A 51 3.24 -13.91 -13.95
CA ARG A 51 3.16 -13.36 -15.32
C ARG A 51 1.79 -13.57 -15.95
N SER A 52 1.19 -14.76 -15.78
CA SER A 52 -0.15 -15.07 -16.30
C SER A 52 -1.23 -14.21 -15.65
N LEU A 53 -1.15 -13.95 -14.33
CA LEU A 53 -2.03 -13.04 -13.63
C LEU A 53 -1.91 -11.63 -14.22
N PHE A 54 -0.71 -11.08 -14.36
CA PHE A 54 -0.54 -9.74 -14.93
C PHE A 54 -1.02 -9.65 -16.39
N ALA A 55 -0.81 -10.69 -17.21
CA ALA A 55 -1.37 -10.76 -18.54
C ALA A 55 -2.90 -10.71 -18.52
N LEU A 56 -3.53 -11.40 -17.55
CA LEU A 56 -4.98 -11.33 -17.34
C LEU A 56 -5.45 -9.94 -16.91
N LEU A 57 -4.76 -9.29 -15.97
CA LEU A 57 -5.11 -7.94 -15.48
C LEU A 57 -5.02 -6.90 -16.60
N LYS A 58 -4.02 -7.00 -17.48
CA LYS A 58 -3.77 -6.08 -18.60
C LYS A 58 -4.72 -6.24 -19.80
N ARG A 59 -5.69 -7.15 -19.78
CA ARG A 59 -6.64 -7.35 -20.90
C ARG A 59 -7.61 -6.18 -21.11
N ASP A 60 -7.71 -5.25 -20.16
CA ASP A 60 -8.54 -4.06 -20.24
C ASP A 60 -7.66 -2.82 -19.95
N PRO A 61 -6.84 -2.39 -20.93
CA PRO A 61 -5.86 -1.33 -20.72
C PRO A 61 -6.48 0.05 -20.52
N GLU A 62 -7.73 0.24 -20.93
CA GLU A 62 -8.46 1.50 -20.72
C GLU A 62 -8.90 1.66 -19.26
N ARG A 63 -9.06 0.55 -18.55
CA ARG A 63 -9.48 0.55 -17.15
C ARG A 63 -8.40 0.15 -16.16
N VAL A 64 -7.45 -0.70 -16.56
CA VAL A 64 -6.46 -1.29 -15.67
C VAL A 64 -5.06 -0.94 -16.12
N VAL A 65 -4.40 -0.10 -15.34
CA VAL A 65 -3.01 0.29 -15.56
C VAL A 65 -2.12 -0.43 -14.57
N VAL A 66 -1.25 -1.31 -15.05
CA VAL A 66 -0.25 -1.97 -14.22
C VAL A 66 1.04 -1.17 -14.24
N LEU A 67 1.56 -0.82 -13.07
CA LEU A 67 2.76 0.00 -12.90
C LEU A 67 3.79 -0.76 -12.06
N THR A 68 5.02 -0.85 -12.54
CA THR A 68 6.15 -1.36 -11.77
C THR A 68 6.67 -0.31 -10.77
N LEU A 69 7.45 -0.75 -9.77
CA LEU A 69 8.13 0.19 -8.86
C LEU A 69 9.06 1.13 -9.63
N ALA A 70 9.82 0.58 -10.58
CA ALA A 70 10.78 1.36 -11.37
C ALA A 70 10.11 2.49 -12.17
N GLU A 71 9.02 2.19 -12.88
CA GLU A 71 8.26 3.20 -13.64
C GLU A 71 7.71 4.30 -12.74
N GLN A 72 7.22 3.96 -11.54
CA GLN A 72 6.67 4.96 -10.62
C GLN A 72 7.77 5.81 -9.99
N VAL A 73 8.91 5.23 -9.64
CA VAL A 73 10.11 5.95 -9.16
C VAL A 73 10.61 6.93 -10.22
N GLU A 74 10.70 6.52 -11.49
CA GLU A 74 11.10 7.44 -12.58
C GLU A 74 10.12 8.62 -12.72
N ARG A 75 8.81 8.37 -12.56
CA ARG A 75 7.81 9.45 -12.59
C ARG A 75 7.97 10.43 -11.43
N VAL A 76 8.30 9.95 -10.22
CA VAL A 76 8.62 10.83 -9.07
C VAL A 76 9.84 11.68 -9.36
N ILE A 77 10.90 11.07 -9.91
CA ILE A 77 12.16 11.77 -10.26
C ILE A 77 11.90 12.83 -11.34
N ALA A 78 11.07 12.51 -12.33
CA ALA A 78 10.74 13.42 -13.43
C ALA A 78 9.93 14.66 -13.01
N GLN A 79 9.34 14.69 -11.81
CA GLN A 79 8.60 15.86 -11.30
C GLN A 79 9.52 17.05 -10.97
N GLY A 80 10.82 16.85 -10.86
CA GLY A 80 11.76 17.94 -10.66
C GLY A 80 13.05 17.52 -9.95
N ARG A 81 13.98 18.47 -9.86
CA ARG A 81 15.19 18.30 -9.09
C ARG A 81 14.94 18.71 -7.64
N HIS A 82 15.18 17.79 -6.74
CA HIS A 82 15.13 18.05 -5.31
C HIS A 82 16.56 18.10 -4.76
N ALA A 83 16.80 18.99 -3.81
CA ALA A 83 18.00 18.93 -3.00
C ALA A 83 18.01 17.62 -2.19
N PRO A 84 19.18 17.05 -1.89
CA PRO A 84 19.25 15.92 -0.99
C PRO A 84 18.60 16.25 0.35
N PHE A 85 17.89 15.27 0.90
CA PHE A 85 17.31 15.35 2.25
C PHE A 85 18.21 14.58 3.20
N ASP A 86 18.39 15.10 4.41
CA ASP A 86 19.27 14.48 5.39
C ASP A 86 18.74 13.16 5.94
N LEU A 87 17.42 13.03 6.00
CA LEU A 87 16.72 11.86 6.52
C LEU A 87 15.42 11.61 5.76
N ALA A 88 15.13 10.34 5.46
CA ALA A 88 13.83 9.89 5.03
C ALA A 88 13.17 8.99 6.06
N LEU A 89 11.89 9.24 6.33
CA LEU A 89 11.01 8.37 7.12
C LEU A 89 10.06 7.65 6.17
N GLY A 90 10.32 6.37 5.91
CA GLY A 90 9.45 5.49 5.12
C GLY A 90 8.30 4.96 5.95
N ILE A 91 7.06 5.14 5.51
CA ILE A 91 5.86 4.64 6.19
C ILE A 91 5.69 3.15 5.90
N GLY A 92 5.79 2.33 6.94
CA GLY A 92 5.74 0.88 6.81
C GLY A 92 6.89 0.33 5.96
N ARG A 93 6.76 -0.91 5.53
CA ARG A 93 7.73 -1.55 4.62
C ARG A 93 7.67 -0.95 3.20
N ALA A 94 6.46 -0.60 2.75
CA ALA A 94 6.27 -0.06 1.40
C ALA A 94 6.95 1.30 1.24
N GLY A 95 6.72 2.24 2.14
CA GLY A 95 7.37 3.55 2.10
C GLY A 95 8.89 3.48 2.30
N GLU A 96 9.40 2.56 3.15
CA GLU A 96 10.83 2.31 3.28
C GLU A 96 11.44 1.82 1.95
N ARG A 97 10.79 0.86 1.28
CA ARG A 97 11.24 0.34 -0.03
C ARG A 97 11.25 1.45 -1.10
N VAL A 98 10.24 2.31 -1.11
CA VAL A 98 10.17 3.47 -2.01
C VAL A 98 11.32 4.45 -1.73
N ALA A 99 11.59 4.78 -0.47
CA ALA A 99 12.68 5.66 -0.09
C ALA A 99 14.05 5.10 -0.53
N GLN A 100 14.27 3.80 -0.32
CA GLN A 100 15.49 3.11 -0.76
C GLN A 100 15.62 3.12 -2.29
N ALA A 101 14.55 2.87 -3.04
CA ALA A 101 14.57 2.90 -4.50
C ALA A 101 14.84 4.29 -5.06
N LEU A 102 14.26 5.34 -4.46
CA LEU A 102 14.56 6.74 -4.79
C LEU A 102 16.03 7.08 -4.46
N HIS A 103 16.50 6.69 -3.26
CA HIS A 103 17.89 6.92 -2.88
C HIS A 103 18.87 6.26 -3.84
N ALA A 104 18.66 5.00 -4.20
CA ALA A 104 19.55 4.25 -5.10
C ALA A 104 19.72 4.94 -6.48
N LYS A 105 18.70 5.66 -6.95
CA LYS A 105 18.74 6.37 -8.24
C LYS A 105 19.20 7.82 -8.16
N THR A 106 19.00 8.47 -7.03
CA THR A 106 19.15 9.93 -6.92
C THR A 106 20.15 10.38 -5.85
N GLY A 107 20.43 9.53 -4.87
CA GLY A 107 21.17 9.91 -3.67
C GLY A 107 20.42 10.83 -2.70
N TRP A 108 19.11 11.06 -2.89
CA TRP A 108 18.33 12.05 -2.11
C TRP A 108 18.23 11.76 -0.63
N PHE A 109 18.32 10.50 -0.19
CA PHE A 109 18.05 10.09 1.19
C PHE A 109 19.22 9.29 1.78
N PRO A 110 20.33 9.93 2.21
CA PRO A 110 21.50 9.21 2.74
C PRO A 110 21.18 8.39 4.00
N ARG A 111 20.13 8.76 4.73
CA ARG A 111 19.61 8.01 5.88
C ARG A 111 18.14 7.69 5.66
N VAL A 112 17.77 6.41 5.72
CA VAL A 112 16.38 5.94 5.61
C VAL A 112 16.00 5.20 6.88
N HIS A 113 14.92 5.61 7.52
CA HIS A 113 14.34 4.92 8.67
C HIS A 113 12.89 4.59 8.43
N ARG A 114 12.47 3.42 8.90
CA ARG A 114 11.07 3.00 8.83
C ARG A 114 10.29 3.48 10.05
N LEU A 115 9.08 3.99 9.79
CA LEU A 115 8.00 4.12 10.79
C LEU A 115 7.15 2.85 10.75
N GLY A 116 7.03 2.17 11.86
CA GLY A 116 6.26 0.95 12.00
C GLY A 116 4.76 1.26 12.09
N LEU A 117 4.15 1.61 10.97
CA LEU A 117 2.73 1.98 10.88
C LEU A 117 2.00 1.11 9.85
N THR A 118 0.72 0.85 10.10
CA THR A 118 -0.19 0.23 9.14
C THR A 118 -1.61 0.67 9.41
N ARG A 119 -2.52 0.36 8.50
CA ARG A 119 -3.96 0.55 8.67
C ARG A 119 -4.61 -0.77 9.02
N GLU A 120 -5.54 -0.73 9.94
CA GLU A 120 -6.32 -1.89 10.37
C GLU A 120 -7.80 -1.58 10.21
N GLU A 121 -8.54 -2.51 9.59
CA GLU A 121 -9.99 -2.43 9.43
C GLU A 121 -10.66 -2.75 10.77
N ASP A 122 -11.56 -1.89 11.21
CA ASP A 122 -12.47 -2.22 12.30
C ASP A 122 -13.61 -3.15 11.79
N GLY A 123 -14.43 -3.67 12.65
CA GLY A 123 -15.52 -4.56 12.24
C GLY A 123 -16.63 -3.87 11.41
N ARG A 124 -16.54 -2.56 11.19
CA ARG A 124 -17.52 -1.75 10.43
C ARG A 124 -17.03 -1.38 9.03
N GLY A 125 -15.76 -1.69 8.71
CA GLY A 125 -15.13 -1.37 7.43
C GLY A 125 -14.38 -0.04 7.42
N ASP A 126 -14.33 0.68 8.55
CA ASP A 126 -13.50 1.85 8.71
C ASP A 126 -12.05 1.47 9.01
N TYR A 127 -11.11 2.34 8.62
CA TYR A 127 -9.69 2.12 8.83
C TYR A 127 -9.13 3.12 9.84
N HIS A 128 -8.33 2.60 10.76
CA HIS A 128 -7.56 3.41 11.70
C HIS A 128 -6.07 3.08 11.62
N LEU A 129 -5.24 4.03 12.03
CA LEU A 129 -3.80 3.86 12.04
C LEU A 129 -3.39 3.09 13.29
N VAL A 130 -2.57 2.05 13.09
CA VAL A 130 -1.99 1.27 14.18
C VAL A 130 -0.47 1.17 14.05
N SER A 131 0.19 1.11 15.20
CA SER A 131 1.62 0.82 15.25
C SER A 131 1.86 -0.68 15.05
N THR A 132 2.85 -1.03 14.24
CA THR A 132 3.32 -2.42 14.06
C THR A 132 4.47 -2.78 15.00
N VAL A 133 4.89 -1.84 15.86
CA VAL A 133 5.94 -1.99 16.85
C VAL A 133 5.42 -1.55 18.24
N PRO A 134 6.05 -1.99 19.36
CA PRO A 134 5.63 -1.61 20.71
C PRO A 134 5.97 -0.15 21.04
N ALA A 135 5.57 0.80 20.18
CA ALA A 135 5.81 2.23 20.37
C ALA A 135 4.71 3.02 19.64
N THR A 136 4.20 4.08 20.26
CA THR A 136 3.27 5.01 19.61
C THR A 136 3.94 5.75 18.46
N LEU A 137 3.17 6.34 17.55
CA LEU A 137 3.71 7.20 16.48
C LEU A 137 4.59 8.31 17.05
N ALA A 138 4.14 9.00 18.10
CA ALA A 138 4.90 10.06 18.75
C ALA A 138 6.24 9.56 19.30
N ALA A 139 6.26 8.38 19.94
CA ALA A 139 7.49 7.79 20.47
C ALA A 139 8.44 7.35 19.35
N GLN A 140 7.92 6.81 18.25
CA GLN A 140 8.74 6.47 17.08
C GLN A 140 9.37 7.73 16.47
N LEU A 141 8.60 8.80 16.26
CA LEU A 141 9.11 10.06 15.73
C LEU A 141 10.14 10.69 16.68
N ALA A 142 9.86 10.75 17.96
CA ALA A 142 10.81 11.26 18.97
C ALA A 142 12.15 10.48 18.92
N GLY A 143 12.10 9.15 18.82
CA GLY A 143 13.29 8.32 18.70
C GLY A 143 14.08 8.52 17.41
N ARG A 144 13.38 8.68 16.26
CA ARG A 144 14.03 8.88 14.95
C ARG A 144 14.58 10.28 14.75
N LEU A 145 13.96 11.27 15.39
CA LEU A 145 14.36 12.69 15.32
C LEU A 145 15.23 13.11 16.51
N LYS A 146 15.61 12.19 17.39
CA LYS A 146 16.51 12.50 18.50
C LYS A 146 17.84 13.05 17.97
N GLY A 147 18.17 14.29 18.35
CA GLY A 147 19.38 14.96 17.88
C GLY A 147 19.32 15.41 16.42
N PHE A 148 18.13 15.43 15.79
CA PHE A 148 17.94 15.93 14.43
C PHE A 148 18.14 17.44 14.41
N PRO A 149 19.21 17.96 13.74
CA PRO A 149 19.56 19.37 13.81
C PRO A 149 18.50 20.26 13.16
N ALA A 150 18.43 21.50 13.62
CA ALA A 150 17.51 22.49 13.06
C ALA A 150 17.81 22.87 11.60
N SER A 151 19.01 22.57 11.11
CA SER A 151 19.42 22.82 9.72
C SER A 151 19.09 21.64 8.77
N GLU A 152 18.80 20.46 9.30
CA GLU A 152 18.56 19.27 8.49
C GLU A 152 17.14 19.22 7.92
N SER A 153 16.98 18.63 6.73
CA SER A 153 15.73 18.46 5.99
C SER A 153 15.20 17.03 6.10
N LEU A 154 13.88 16.91 6.16
CA LEU A 154 13.17 15.64 6.33
C LEU A 154 12.35 15.28 5.11
N ALA A 155 12.48 14.05 4.62
CA ALA A 155 11.53 13.45 3.70
C ALA A 155 10.60 12.49 4.44
N VAL A 156 9.30 12.54 4.17
CA VAL A 156 8.34 11.51 4.55
C VAL A 156 7.92 10.77 3.30
N VAL A 157 8.11 9.46 3.26
CA VAL A 157 7.94 8.66 2.05
C VAL A 157 6.89 7.58 2.25
N ASP A 158 5.92 7.54 1.33
CA ASP A 158 4.89 6.50 1.30
C ASP A 158 4.74 5.95 -0.12
N ASP A 159 4.12 4.79 -0.27
CA ASP A 159 3.83 4.22 -1.59
C ASP A 159 2.53 4.79 -2.19
N THR A 160 1.49 4.91 -1.38
CA THR A 160 0.15 5.28 -1.86
C THR A 160 -0.59 6.22 -0.91
N VAL A 161 -1.03 7.37 -1.43
CA VAL A 161 -1.91 8.30 -0.72
C VAL A 161 -3.36 8.03 -1.13
N PHE A 162 -4.08 7.29 -0.29
CA PHE A 162 -5.49 6.95 -0.53
C PHE A 162 -6.40 8.04 0.05
N SER A 163 -6.56 8.06 1.37
CA SER A 163 -7.33 9.09 2.10
C SER A 163 -6.46 10.19 2.70
N GLY A 164 -5.14 10.05 2.62
CA GLY A 164 -4.18 10.91 3.29
C GLY A 164 -4.11 10.74 4.81
N LEU A 165 -4.91 9.85 5.41
CA LEU A 165 -4.97 9.65 6.87
C LEU A 165 -3.58 9.42 7.48
N THR A 166 -2.82 8.48 6.95
CA THR A 166 -1.51 8.10 7.49
C THR A 166 -0.51 9.26 7.43
N LEU A 167 -0.40 9.90 6.26
CA LEU A 167 0.50 11.04 6.07
C LEU A 167 0.12 12.21 6.96
N ARG A 168 -1.17 12.58 7.02
CA ARG A 168 -1.62 13.66 7.90
C ARG A 168 -1.29 13.37 9.35
N SER A 169 -1.58 12.17 9.84
CA SER A 169 -1.25 11.78 11.22
C SER A 169 0.24 11.89 11.51
N VAL A 170 1.10 11.47 10.56
CA VAL A 170 2.55 11.62 10.72
C VAL A 170 2.95 13.09 10.74
N LEU A 171 2.50 13.89 9.78
CA LEU A 171 2.86 15.31 9.66
C LEU A 171 2.36 16.13 10.86
N GLU A 172 1.13 15.90 11.32
CA GLU A 172 0.55 16.56 12.49
C GLU A 172 1.24 16.17 13.81
N THR A 173 1.90 15.01 13.85
CA THR A 173 2.67 14.55 15.02
C THR A 173 4.13 15.04 14.99
N LEU A 174 4.62 15.52 13.85
CA LEU A 174 5.98 16.08 13.76
C LEU A 174 6.14 17.29 14.65
N PRO A 175 7.34 17.51 15.24
CA PRO A 175 7.64 18.76 15.94
C PRO A 175 7.40 19.96 15.00
N PRO A 176 6.77 21.06 15.47
CA PRO A 176 6.48 22.25 14.64
C PRO A 176 7.72 22.85 13.96
N VAL A 177 8.89 22.70 14.55
CA VAL A 177 10.17 23.19 14.00
C VAL A 177 10.70 22.34 12.85
N VAL A 178 10.21 21.09 12.70
CA VAL A 178 10.61 20.14 11.64
C VAL A 178 9.71 20.26 10.42
N LEU A 179 8.41 20.47 10.62
CA LEU A 179 7.41 20.49 9.56
C LEU A 179 7.73 21.45 8.39
N PRO A 180 8.21 22.70 8.61
CA PRO A 180 8.56 23.61 7.49
C PRO A 180 9.70 23.11 6.61
N ARG A 181 10.48 22.13 7.06
CA ARG A 181 11.62 21.53 6.34
C ARG A 181 11.31 20.09 5.90
N THR A 182 10.04 19.72 5.95
CA THR A 182 9.56 18.41 5.55
C THR A 182 9.01 18.45 4.13
N HIS A 183 9.28 17.40 3.37
CA HIS A 183 8.72 17.16 2.05
C HIS A 183 8.17 15.73 1.97
N VAL A 184 7.00 15.56 1.38
CA VAL A 184 6.40 14.24 1.17
C VAL A 184 6.71 13.75 -0.24
N PHE A 185 7.13 12.48 -0.33
CA PHE A 185 7.27 11.76 -1.59
C PHE A 185 6.32 10.56 -1.59
N CYS A 186 5.57 10.36 -2.67
CA CYS A 186 4.75 9.18 -2.86
C CYS A 186 4.74 8.73 -4.33
N LEU A 187 4.59 7.44 -4.55
CA LEU A 187 4.55 6.90 -5.90
C LEU A 187 3.23 7.26 -6.59
N ARG A 188 2.13 7.24 -5.84
CA ARG A 188 0.79 7.45 -6.37
C ARG A 188 -0.20 7.94 -5.32
N GLY A 189 -1.28 8.52 -5.77
CA GLY A 189 -2.36 8.91 -4.86
C GLY A 189 -3.55 9.54 -5.57
N VAL A 190 -4.63 9.73 -4.82
CA VAL A 190 -5.82 10.44 -5.28
C VAL A 190 -5.58 11.94 -5.17
N SER A 191 -5.88 12.69 -6.22
CA SER A 191 -5.59 14.12 -6.32
C SER A 191 -6.09 14.94 -5.14
N ASP A 192 -7.32 14.72 -4.68
CA ASP A 192 -7.90 15.45 -3.55
C ASP A 192 -7.18 15.15 -2.24
N SER A 193 -6.79 13.89 -2.03
CA SER A 193 -6.03 13.49 -0.84
C SER A 193 -4.61 14.04 -0.85
N ILE A 194 -3.98 14.09 -2.03
CA ILE A 194 -2.67 14.72 -2.22
C ILE A 194 -2.76 16.21 -1.92
N ALA A 195 -3.78 16.90 -2.46
CA ALA A 195 -4.00 18.32 -2.20
C ALA A 195 -4.25 18.61 -0.70
N ALA A 196 -4.93 17.68 0.00
CA ALA A 196 -5.13 17.80 1.45
C ALA A 196 -3.82 17.68 2.23
N VAL A 197 -2.91 16.78 1.84
CA VAL A 197 -1.57 16.66 2.43
C VAL A 197 -0.70 17.87 2.07
N ALA A 198 -0.80 18.36 0.83
CA ALA A 198 -0.03 19.50 0.34
C ALA A 198 -0.32 20.83 1.08
N ARG A 199 -1.42 20.91 1.83
CA ARG A 199 -1.68 22.04 2.75
C ARG A 199 -0.78 22.04 3.98
N LEU A 200 -0.17 20.91 4.32
CA LEU A 200 0.73 20.80 5.48
C LEU A 200 2.19 20.97 5.09
N CYS A 201 2.60 20.41 3.96
CA CYS A 201 3.97 20.54 3.45
C CYS A 201 4.03 20.21 1.96
N PRO A 202 5.12 20.55 1.23
CA PRO A 202 5.27 20.19 -0.17
C PRO A 202 5.15 18.67 -0.42
N VAL A 203 4.52 18.28 -1.54
CA VAL A 203 4.31 16.89 -1.94
C VAL A 203 4.78 16.67 -3.37
N THR A 204 5.58 15.63 -3.60
CA THR A 204 5.91 15.12 -4.92
C THR A 204 5.26 13.76 -5.11
N VAL A 205 4.48 13.60 -6.20
CA VAL A 205 3.76 12.37 -6.52
C VAL A 205 4.03 11.92 -7.95
N GLY A 206 4.34 10.64 -8.15
CA GLY A 206 4.62 10.09 -9.48
C GLY A 206 3.38 9.92 -10.34
N VAL A 207 2.26 9.48 -9.74
CA VAL A 207 0.97 9.26 -10.43
C VAL A 207 -0.15 9.82 -9.58
N ALA A 208 -0.83 10.85 -10.08
CA ALA A 208 -2.03 11.40 -9.47
C ALA A 208 -3.28 10.88 -10.20
N GLY A 209 -4.12 10.13 -9.50
CA GLY A 209 -5.44 9.73 -10.00
C GLY A 209 -6.47 10.83 -9.77
N VAL A 210 -7.15 11.23 -10.82
CA VAL A 210 -8.16 12.30 -10.78
C VAL A 210 -9.54 11.71 -10.49
N GLY A 211 -10.34 12.40 -9.69
CA GLY A 211 -11.70 12.02 -9.35
C GLY A 211 -11.83 11.45 -7.94
N ARG A 212 -13.00 10.87 -7.66
CA ARG A 212 -13.33 10.30 -6.36
C ARG A 212 -12.73 8.92 -6.18
N MET A 213 -12.12 8.74 -5.02
CA MET A 213 -11.58 7.45 -4.62
C MET A 213 -12.67 6.37 -4.64
N LEU A 214 -12.32 5.18 -5.14
CA LEU A 214 -13.15 3.99 -5.33
C LEU A 214 -14.21 4.11 -6.44
N GLU A 215 -14.68 5.30 -6.78
CA GLU A 215 -15.66 5.50 -7.85
C GLU A 215 -15.01 5.80 -9.20
N ASP A 216 -14.13 6.81 -9.25
CA ASP A 216 -13.46 7.20 -10.48
C ASP A 216 -12.09 6.54 -10.60
N VAL A 217 -11.36 6.42 -9.50
CA VAL A 217 -10.02 5.84 -9.45
C VAL A 217 -9.82 4.96 -8.22
N SER A 218 -9.04 3.90 -8.38
CA SER A 218 -8.56 3.08 -7.27
C SER A 218 -7.10 2.67 -7.49
N PHE A 219 -6.41 2.40 -6.38
CA PHE A 219 -5.03 1.91 -6.37
C PHE A 219 -4.97 0.64 -5.53
N ILE A 220 -4.36 -0.41 -6.05
CA ILE A 220 -4.14 -1.66 -5.32
C ILE A 220 -2.71 -2.16 -5.50
N ASN A 221 -2.22 -2.91 -4.52
CA ASN A 221 -0.97 -3.66 -4.63
C ASN A 221 -1.27 -5.07 -5.11
N ALA A 222 -0.50 -5.57 -6.07
CA ALA A 222 -0.69 -6.92 -6.60
C ALA A 222 -0.46 -8.00 -5.53
N SER A 223 0.48 -7.77 -4.60
CA SER A 223 0.66 -8.64 -3.43
C SER A 223 -0.64 -8.78 -2.62
N GLY A 224 -1.38 -7.70 -2.43
CA GLY A 224 -2.66 -7.71 -1.73
C GLY A 224 -3.76 -8.50 -2.45
N LEU A 225 -3.69 -8.67 -3.78
CA LEU A 225 -4.62 -9.54 -4.50
C LEU A 225 -4.48 -11.00 -4.07
N VAL A 226 -3.24 -11.44 -3.82
CA VAL A 226 -2.86 -12.84 -3.71
C VAL A 226 -2.54 -13.24 -2.27
N LEU A 227 -1.78 -12.41 -1.56
CA LEU A 227 -1.30 -12.69 -0.21
C LEU A 227 -2.27 -12.16 0.84
N ARG A 228 -2.37 -12.86 1.97
CA ARG A 228 -3.17 -12.44 3.13
C ARG A 228 -2.55 -11.26 3.88
N VAL A 229 -2.19 -10.23 3.16
CA VAL A 229 -1.65 -8.96 3.65
C VAL A 229 -2.47 -7.76 3.17
N GLY A 230 -3.42 -7.99 2.25
CA GLY A 230 -4.21 -6.93 1.63
C GLY A 230 -5.18 -6.25 2.58
N ILE A 231 -5.79 -7.03 3.48
CA ILE A 231 -6.76 -6.53 4.48
C ILE A 231 -6.33 -6.99 5.87
N ARG A 232 -5.82 -6.08 6.67
CA ARG A 232 -5.51 -6.33 8.07
C ARG A 232 -6.75 -6.06 8.92
N ARG A 233 -7.12 -7.00 9.78
CA ARG A 233 -8.33 -6.94 10.60
C ARG A 233 -8.00 -7.11 12.08
N ARG A 234 -8.68 -6.32 12.92
CA ARG A 234 -8.52 -6.44 14.38
C ARG A 234 -8.98 -7.81 14.86
N ALA A 235 -8.13 -8.49 15.63
CA ALA A 235 -8.42 -9.80 16.25
C ALA A 235 -8.90 -10.90 15.28
N ARG A 236 -8.64 -10.76 13.97
CA ARG A 236 -8.97 -11.77 12.95
C ARG A 236 -7.76 -11.98 12.02
N PRO A 237 -7.63 -13.15 11.37
CA PRO A 237 -6.60 -13.36 10.36
C PRO A 237 -6.75 -12.34 9.22
N PRO A 238 -5.63 -11.84 8.65
CA PRO A 238 -5.67 -10.97 7.48
C PRO A 238 -6.25 -11.72 6.28
N LEU A 239 -6.79 -10.95 5.31
CA LEU A 239 -7.32 -11.48 4.06
C LEU A 239 -6.52 -10.98 2.87
N ALA A 240 -6.48 -11.77 1.81
CA ALA A 240 -6.17 -11.31 0.47
C ALA A 240 -7.45 -10.74 -0.19
N PHE A 241 -7.28 -9.84 -1.17
CA PHE A 241 -8.43 -9.24 -1.84
C PHE A 241 -9.27 -10.28 -2.59
N PHE A 242 -8.67 -11.37 -3.12
CA PHE A 242 -9.44 -12.41 -3.81
C PHE A 242 -10.41 -13.16 -2.88
N GLU A 243 -10.22 -13.10 -1.57
CA GLU A 243 -11.13 -13.66 -0.57
C GLU A 243 -12.36 -12.76 -0.31
N ARG A 244 -12.42 -11.58 -0.96
CA ARG A 244 -13.59 -10.70 -1.05
C ARG A 244 -14.08 -10.60 -2.51
N PRO A 245 -14.86 -11.57 -3.02
CA PRO A 245 -15.26 -11.63 -4.42
C PRO A 245 -15.96 -10.37 -4.96
N GLN A 246 -16.70 -9.66 -4.10
CA GLN A 246 -17.35 -8.39 -4.46
C GLN A 246 -16.33 -7.29 -4.83
N TRP A 247 -15.15 -7.26 -4.20
CA TRP A 247 -14.09 -6.32 -4.55
C TRP A 247 -13.47 -6.68 -5.90
N ILE A 248 -13.18 -7.95 -6.13
CA ILE A 248 -12.63 -8.41 -7.42
C ILE A 248 -13.62 -8.15 -8.55
N ARG A 249 -14.94 -8.35 -8.31
CA ARG A 249 -15.97 -8.02 -9.29
C ARG A 249 -16.02 -6.53 -9.61
N ALA A 250 -15.90 -5.66 -8.62
CA ALA A 250 -15.86 -4.21 -8.82
C ALA A 250 -14.62 -3.76 -9.60
N TRP A 251 -13.46 -4.35 -9.30
CA TRP A 251 -12.21 -4.00 -9.96
C TRP A 251 -12.04 -4.62 -11.35
N PHE A 252 -12.52 -5.85 -11.54
CA PHE A 252 -12.37 -6.61 -12.79
C PHE A 252 -13.71 -7.16 -13.29
N PRO A 253 -14.69 -6.30 -13.63
CA PRO A 253 -16.01 -6.73 -14.06
C PRO A 253 -15.94 -7.64 -15.28
N GLY A 254 -16.75 -8.72 -15.26
CA GLY A 254 -16.77 -9.75 -16.31
C GLY A 254 -15.61 -10.73 -16.31
N ARG A 255 -14.55 -10.48 -15.50
CA ARG A 255 -13.37 -11.36 -15.38
C ARG A 255 -13.07 -11.76 -13.94
N ASP A 256 -13.95 -11.42 -13.02
CA ASP A 256 -13.79 -11.66 -11.59
C ASP A 256 -13.50 -13.15 -11.29
N ARG A 257 -14.18 -14.09 -11.94
CA ARG A 257 -13.97 -15.53 -11.74
C ARG A 257 -12.56 -15.98 -12.17
N GLU A 258 -12.07 -15.49 -13.32
CA GLU A 258 -10.73 -15.82 -13.82
C GLU A 258 -9.65 -15.24 -12.88
N VAL A 259 -9.82 -14.00 -12.46
CA VAL A 259 -8.88 -13.33 -11.54
C VAL A 259 -8.85 -14.04 -10.19
N ILE A 260 -10.01 -14.36 -9.59
CA ILE A 260 -10.08 -15.12 -8.33
C ILE A 260 -9.39 -16.48 -8.48
N ALA A 261 -9.64 -17.19 -9.56
CA ALA A 261 -9.04 -18.51 -9.79
C ALA A 261 -7.51 -18.42 -9.95
N ALA A 262 -7.02 -17.39 -10.65
CA ALA A 262 -5.59 -17.15 -10.80
C ALA A 262 -4.92 -16.79 -9.46
N CYS A 263 -5.52 -15.87 -8.70
CA CYS A 263 -5.03 -15.48 -7.38
C CYS A 263 -5.00 -16.67 -6.40
N ARG A 264 -6.05 -17.48 -6.38
CA ARG A 264 -6.12 -18.68 -5.51
C ARG A 264 -5.02 -19.69 -5.83
N ARG A 265 -4.77 -19.96 -7.12
CA ARG A 265 -3.70 -20.89 -7.53
C ARG A 265 -2.32 -20.35 -7.14
N LEU A 266 -2.08 -19.06 -7.36
CA LEU A 266 -0.81 -18.44 -6.99
C LEU A 266 -0.63 -18.40 -5.47
N ASN A 267 -1.68 -18.04 -4.70
CA ASN A 267 -1.65 -18.06 -3.24
C ASN A 267 -1.28 -19.45 -2.70
N ALA A 268 -1.88 -20.52 -3.25
CA ALA A 268 -1.58 -21.89 -2.82
C ALA A 268 -0.10 -22.27 -3.01
N LEU A 269 0.55 -21.80 -4.08
CA LEU A 269 1.99 -22.01 -4.28
C LEU A 269 2.85 -21.19 -3.32
N LEU A 270 2.43 -19.97 -3.00
CA LEU A 270 3.18 -19.07 -2.11
C LEU A 270 3.06 -19.48 -0.65
N ASP A 271 1.90 -20.00 -0.24
CA ASP A 271 1.65 -20.53 1.11
C ASP A 271 2.38 -21.87 1.37
N SER A 272 2.59 -22.71 0.32
CA SER A 272 3.25 -24.00 0.44
C SER A 272 4.78 -23.94 0.34
N GLY A 273 5.34 -22.83 -0.06
CA GLY A 273 6.79 -22.60 -0.22
C GLY A 273 7.44 -21.76 0.90
N GLY A 274 6.73 -21.59 2.04
CA GLY A 274 7.19 -20.83 3.21
C GLY A 274 7.69 -21.71 4.36
#